data_1286f218abb82dc91bcaf9ffa21ed006
#
_entry.id   1286f218abb82dc91bcaf9ffa21ed006
#
_cell.length_a   1.000
_cell.length_b   1.000
_cell.length_c   1.000
_cell.angle_alpha   90.00
_cell.angle_beta   90.00
_cell.angle_gamma   90.00
#
_symmetry.space_group_name_H-M   'P 1'
#
loop_
_entity.id
_entity.type
_entity.pdbx_description
1 polymer ?
#
loop_
_entity_poly.entity_id
_entity_poly.type
_entity_poly.pdbx_seq_one_letter_code
_entity_poly.pdbx_strand_id
1 'polypeptide(L)'
;MKSRLFAAAFAAASLTALATPANDILEVESDVERPTVEASVNYRTSKIEYGMVENDESVFGYEVEIGWYGLFGGFEACHDLTDVNERRGRFNEIESFLGYGFKWGDFSAKAAYVYKSVFDDEESDTQQVEVELEYETPWVTPFVTLACDTCEKPGALYGVAGISREWELCEWVKLVTVGDVGFGNPYHNDWCFERDRWAFREMHLGAELEIEICPHVKLVPSIDFYDYFTEAQRNAYDKFNGFVAVAGCRLAVEF
;
A
#
# COMPACT_ATOMS: atom_id res chain seq x y z
N MET A 1 9.59 27.02 16.85
CA MET A 1 9.47 25.59 17.01
C MET A 1 8.30 25.17 16.13
N LYS A 2 8.52 25.21 14.86
CA LYS A 2 7.63 24.70 13.80
C LYS A 2 8.55 23.91 12.90
N SER A 3 8.10 22.77 12.41
CA SER A 3 8.82 21.93 11.45
C SER A 3 9.70 20.82 12.03
N ARG A 4 9.10 19.72 12.40
CA ARG A 4 9.67 18.38 12.31
C ARG A 4 8.58 17.29 12.15
N LEU A 5 7.41 17.68 11.68
CA LEU A 5 6.24 16.78 11.55
C LEU A 5 6.08 16.15 10.14
N PHE A 6 7.00 16.41 9.23
CA PHE A 6 6.81 16.05 7.82
C PHE A 6 7.82 15.04 7.24
N ALA A 7 8.62 14.40 8.05
CA ALA A 7 9.65 13.48 7.54
C ALA A 7 9.25 12.02 7.65
N ALA A 8 8.04 11.65 7.31
CA ALA A 8 7.65 10.26 7.43
C ALA A 8 6.60 9.81 6.41
N ALA A 9 6.77 10.22 5.19
CA ALA A 9 5.93 9.87 4.08
C ALA A 9 6.53 8.72 3.26
N PHE A 10 6.30 7.48 3.65
CA PHE A 10 6.82 6.35 2.92
C PHE A 10 5.88 5.15 2.82
N ALA A 11 5.49 4.81 1.59
CA ALA A 11 5.08 3.51 1.04
C ALA A 11 3.82 2.79 1.57
N ALA A 12 2.63 3.39 1.60
CA ALA A 12 1.39 2.64 1.68
C ALA A 12 0.66 2.56 0.32
N ALA A 13 1.12 3.30 -0.65
CA ALA A 13 0.60 3.17 -1.99
C ALA A 13 1.02 1.84 -2.62
N SER A 14 2.27 1.40 -2.40
CA SER A 14 2.74 0.07 -2.80
C SER A 14 2.14 -1.06 -1.96
N LEU A 15 1.77 -0.82 -0.70
CA LEU A 15 1.10 -1.82 0.13
C LEU A 15 -0.36 -2.06 -0.27
N THR A 16 -1.05 -1.08 -0.84
CA THR A 16 -2.39 -1.32 -1.40
C THR A 16 -2.36 -1.95 -2.79
N ALA A 17 -1.31 -1.74 -3.57
CA ALA A 17 -1.06 -2.51 -4.79
C ALA A 17 -0.64 -3.96 -4.48
N LEU A 18 0.09 -4.17 -3.37
CA LEU A 18 0.47 -5.51 -2.91
C LEU A 18 -0.65 -6.21 -2.11
N ALA A 19 -1.60 -5.48 -1.53
CA ALA A 19 -2.80 -6.03 -0.89
C ALA A 19 -3.93 -6.33 -1.91
N THR A 20 -3.69 -6.21 -3.21
CA THR A 20 -4.54 -6.88 -4.19
C THR A 20 -4.50 -8.38 -3.87
N PRO A 21 -5.64 -9.03 -3.59
CA PRO A 21 -5.63 -10.42 -3.17
C PRO A 21 -4.85 -11.26 -4.18
N ALA A 22 -4.07 -12.19 -3.67
CA ALA A 22 -3.12 -13.05 -4.37
C ALA A 22 -3.67 -13.85 -5.58
N ASN A 23 -4.90 -13.63 -5.98
CA ASN A 23 -5.51 -14.27 -7.14
C ASN A 23 -4.96 -13.77 -8.48
N ASP A 24 -4.30 -12.62 -8.52
CA ASP A 24 -3.64 -12.12 -9.73
C ASP A 24 -2.12 -12.27 -9.69
N ILE A 25 -1.56 -12.93 -8.65
CA ILE A 25 -0.18 -13.40 -8.75
C ILE A 25 -0.17 -14.41 -9.88
N LEU A 26 0.58 -14.09 -10.91
CA LEU A 26 0.90 -14.97 -12.01
C LEU A 26 1.03 -16.40 -11.46
N GLU A 27 -0.01 -17.22 -11.60
CA GLU A 27 0.17 -18.65 -11.51
C GLU A 27 1.32 -18.92 -12.46
N VAL A 28 2.44 -19.41 -11.94
CA VAL A 28 3.52 -19.94 -12.77
C VAL A 28 2.99 -21.27 -13.34
N GLU A 29 1.85 -21.21 -13.99
CA GLU A 29 1.45 -22.20 -14.96
C GLU A 29 2.37 -22.00 -16.15
N SER A 30 3.04 -23.07 -16.51
CA SER A 30 4.04 -23.18 -17.59
C SER A 30 3.55 -22.77 -18.99
N ASP A 31 2.39 -22.14 -19.11
CA ASP A 31 1.74 -21.80 -20.37
C ASP A 31 1.54 -20.28 -20.63
N VAL A 32 1.96 -19.39 -19.72
CA VAL A 32 1.83 -17.94 -19.96
C VAL A 32 3.01 -17.43 -20.79
N GLU A 33 2.91 -17.58 -22.10
CA GLU A 33 3.90 -17.05 -23.06
C GLU A 33 3.88 -15.52 -23.19
N ARG A 34 2.91 -14.82 -22.59
CA ARG A 34 2.70 -13.38 -22.78
C ARG A 34 2.89 -12.61 -21.47
N PRO A 35 3.52 -11.41 -21.53
CA PRO A 35 3.53 -10.52 -20.38
C PRO A 35 2.09 -10.04 -20.06
N THR A 36 1.80 -9.85 -18.78
CA THR A 36 0.62 -9.14 -18.30
C THR A 36 0.94 -7.66 -18.13
N VAL A 37 -0.03 -6.80 -18.40
CA VAL A 37 0.06 -5.35 -18.15
C VAL A 37 -1.18 -4.93 -17.39
N GLU A 38 -1.00 -4.40 -16.19
CA GLU A 38 -2.07 -3.74 -15.44
C GLU A 38 -1.81 -2.23 -15.41
N ALA A 39 -2.86 -1.45 -15.60
CA ALA A 39 -2.83 -0.01 -15.43
C ALA A 39 -4.04 0.43 -14.62
N SER A 40 -3.84 1.26 -13.63
CA SER A 40 -4.92 1.75 -12.80
C SER A 40 -4.85 3.25 -12.54
N VAL A 41 -6.02 3.81 -12.23
CA VAL A 41 -6.17 5.16 -11.67
C VAL A 41 -7.01 5.06 -10.43
N ASN A 42 -6.64 5.77 -9.37
CA ASN A 42 -7.37 5.72 -8.12
C ASN A 42 -7.63 7.14 -7.55
N TYR A 43 -8.74 7.27 -6.88
CA TYR A 43 -9.10 8.43 -6.07
C TYR A 43 -9.24 7.97 -4.62
N ARG A 44 -8.70 8.74 -3.68
CA ARG A 44 -8.85 8.50 -2.23
C ARG A 44 -9.15 9.80 -1.51
N THR A 45 -9.93 9.73 -0.44
CA THR A 45 -10.23 10.89 0.41
C THR A 45 -9.09 11.31 1.33
N SER A 46 -8.10 10.43 1.50
CA SER A 46 -6.88 10.67 2.28
C SER A 46 -5.81 9.71 1.80
N LYS A 47 -4.53 10.05 1.99
CA LYS A 47 -3.41 9.14 1.81
C LYS A 47 -2.87 8.72 3.17
N ILE A 48 -2.85 7.40 3.40
CA ILE A 48 -2.25 6.80 4.60
C ILE A 48 -1.13 5.88 4.14
N GLU A 49 0.03 6.03 4.75
CA GLU A 49 1.21 5.26 4.40
C GLU A 49 1.97 4.86 5.66
N TYR A 50 2.37 3.57 5.79
CA TYR A 50 2.96 2.98 7.00
C TYR A 50 2.22 3.35 8.30
N GLY A 51 0.89 3.39 8.24
CA GLY A 51 0.05 3.83 9.33
C GLY A 51 0.16 5.32 9.64
N MET A 52 0.63 6.14 8.70
CA MET A 52 0.66 7.59 8.84
C MET A 52 -0.28 8.26 7.86
N VAL A 53 -0.93 9.31 8.30
CA VAL A 53 -1.72 10.19 7.42
C VAL A 53 -0.76 11.17 6.76
N GLU A 54 -0.40 10.92 5.51
CA GLU A 54 0.44 11.81 4.71
C GLU A 54 -0.34 13.00 4.18
N ASN A 55 -1.53 12.70 3.69
CA ASN A 55 -2.46 13.72 3.24
C ASN A 55 -3.83 13.43 3.82
N ASP A 56 -4.37 14.35 4.61
CA ASP A 56 -5.69 14.25 5.23
C ASP A 56 -6.82 14.75 4.32
N GLU A 57 -6.51 15.07 3.07
CA GLU A 57 -7.43 15.46 2.03
C GLU A 57 -7.25 14.59 0.77
N SER A 58 -8.04 14.87 -0.26
CA SER A 58 -8.14 14.00 -1.43
C SER A 58 -6.89 13.97 -2.28
N VAL A 59 -6.54 12.77 -2.72
CA VAL A 59 -5.43 12.47 -3.63
C VAL A 59 -5.91 11.69 -4.85
N PHE A 60 -5.10 11.72 -5.91
CA PHE A 60 -5.30 10.93 -7.11
C PHE A 60 -4.03 10.16 -7.46
N GLY A 61 -4.14 8.86 -7.64
CA GLY A 61 -3.03 7.96 -7.94
C GLY A 61 -3.11 7.38 -9.33
N TYR A 62 -1.95 6.96 -9.82
CA TYR A 62 -1.75 6.24 -11.07
C TYR A 62 -0.79 5.10 -10.84
N GLU A 63 -1.05 3.96 -11.44
CA GLU A 63 -0.19 2.79 -11.33
C GLU A 63 -0.10 2.09 -12.68
N VAL A 64 1.08 1.57 -12.99
CA VAL A 64 1.31 0.65 -14.11
C VAL A 64 2.25 -0.44 -13.65
N GLU A 65 1.81 -1.69 -13.79
CA GLU A 65 2.63 -2.87 -13.55
C GLU A 65 2.73 -3.72 -14.82
N ILE A 66 3.89 -4.31 -15.02
CA ILE A 66 4.15 -5.30 -16.07
C ILE A 66 4.72 -6.55 -15.40
N GLY A 67 4.07 -7.69 -15.63
CA GLY A 67 4.47 -8.99 -15.13
C GLY A 67 4.90 -9.94 -16.24
N TRP A 68 5.94 -10.79 -15.98
CA TRP A 68 6.37 -11.84 -16.89
C TRP A 68 7.20 -12.90 -16.18
N TYR A 69 6.71 -14.15 -16.14
CA TYR A 69 7.41 -15.29 -15.50
C TYR A 69 7.83 -15.04 -14.04
N GLY A 70 6.96 -14.42 -13.25
CA GLY A 70 7.22 -14.07 -11.87
C GLY A 70 8.05 -12.79 -11.69
N LEU A 71 8.73 -12.27 -12.72
CA LEU A 71 9.27 -10.92 -12.70
C LEU A 71 8.12 -9.92 -12.81
N PHE A 72 8.13 -8.88 -12.01
CA PHE A 72 7.22 -7.76 -12.13
C PHE A 72 7.97 -6.45 -11.92
N GLY A 73 7.43 -5.39 -12.47
CA GLY A 73 7.98 -4.06 -12.28
C GLY A 73 7.06 -3.01 -12.86
N GLY A 74 7.17 -1.81 -12.34
CA GLY A 74 6.28 -0.74 -12.72
C GLY A 74 6.58 0.56 -12.02
N PHE A 75 5.58 1.42 -12.01
CA PHE A 75 5.63 2.66 -11.25
C PHE A 75 4.25 3.00 -10.70
N GLU A 76 4.27 3.71 -9.59
CA GLU A 76 3.13 4.38 -9.01
C GLU A 76 3.44 5.88 -8.87
N ALA A 77 2.42 6.71 -9.02
CA ALA A 77 2.53 8.13 -8.83
C ALA A 77 1.29 8.67 -8.13
N CYS A 78 1.47 9.60 -7.23
CA CYS A 78 0.39 10.24 -6.50
C CYS A 78 0.49 11.76 -6.61
N HIS A 79 -0.65 12.44 -6.71
CA HIS A 79 -0.69 13.88 -6.65
C HIS A 79 -1.84 14.40 -5.77
N ASP A 80 -1.60 15.53 -5.14
CA ASP A 80 -2.56 16.20 -4.28
C ASP A 80 -3.63 16.91 -5.11
N LEU A 81 -4.90 16.70 -4.75
CA LEU A 81 -6.03 17.42 -5.36
C LEU A 81 -6.35 18.74 -4.67
N THR A 82 -5.80 18.95 -3.49
CA THR A 82 -6.08 20.09 -2.62
C THR A 82 -4.80 20.86 -2.26
N ASP A 83 -4.94 21.99 -1.59
CA ASP A 83 -3.82 22.85 -1.21
C ASP A 83 -3.30 22.56 0.21
N VAL A 84 -3.68 21.44 0.86
CA VAL A 84 -3.28 21.14 2.23
C VAL A 84 -1.76 21.12 2.42
N ASN A 85 -1.03 20.61 1.43
CA ASN A 85 0.43 20.59 1.39
C ASN A 85 1.04 21.67 0.47
N GLU A 86 0.25 22.71 0.11
CA GLU A 86 0.64 23.77 -0.83
C GLU A 86 1.02 23.24 -2.25
N ARG A 87 0.50 22.05 -2.62
CA ARG A 87 0.90 21.30 -3.83
C ARG A 87 -0.23 20.89 -4.76
N ARG A 88 -1.35 21.55 -4.69
CA ARG A 88 -2.51 21.22 -5.52
C ARG A 88 -2.16 20.97 -6.97
N GLY A 89 -2.52 19.76 -7.46
CA GLY A 89 -2.31 19.35 -8.84
C GLY A 89 -0.83 19.06 -9.17
N ARG A 90 0.06 18.89 -8.17
CA ARG A 90 1.43 18.46 -8.34
C ARG A 90 1.59 17.04 -7.85
N PHE A 91 2.52 16.32 -8.45
CA PHE A 91 2.98 15.06 -7.90
C PHE A 91 3.66 15.32 -6.55
N ASN A 92 3.30 14.53 -5.56
CA ASN A 92 3.99 14.50 -4.29
C ASN A 92 5.09 13.43 -4.31
N GLU A 93 4.87 12.33 -5.06
CA GLU A 93 5.86 11.26 -5.19
C GLU A 93 5.67 10.47 -6.47
N ILE A 94 6.75 9.78 -6.88
CA ILE A 94 6.74 8.71 -7.87
C ILE A 94 7.57 7.55 -7.30
N GLU A 95 6.96 6.38 -7.21
CA GLU A 95 7.65 5.14 -6.88
C GLU A 95 7.88 4.33 -8.15
N SER A 96 9.05 3.72 -8.23
CA SER A 96 9.40 2.77 -9.29
C SER A 96 9.87 1.49 -8.63
N PHE A 97 9.34 0.36 -9.06
CA PHE A 97 9.64 -0.92 -8.43
C PHE A 97 10.02 -1.99 -9.44
N LEU A 98 10.82 -2.94 -8.97
CA LEU A 98 11.18 -4.15 -9.69
C LEU A 98 11.26 -5.30 -8.70
N GLY A 99 10.60 -6.41 -9.01
CA GLY A 99 10.50 -7.52 -8.08
C GLY A 99 10.39 -8.88 -8.75
N TYR A 100 10.30 -9.88 -7.92
CA TYR A 100 10.05 -11.26 -8.29
C TYR A 100 9.07 -11.89 -7.31
N GLY A 101 8.04 -12.56 -7.85
CA GLY A 101 7.06 -13.32 -7.12
C GLY A 101 7.08 -14.79 -7.52
N PHE A 102 6.71 -15.65 -6.60
CA PHE A 102 6.49 -17.06 -6.88
C PHE A 102 5.35 -17.62 -6.03
N LYS A 103 4.70 -18.66 -6.55
CA LYS A 103 3.68 -19.42 -5.84
C LYS A 103 4.08 -20.89 -5.77
N TRP A 104 3.92 -21.50 -4.61
CA TRP A 104 4.18 -22.92 -4.39
C TRP A 104 3.05 -23.54 -3.56
N GLY A 105 2.12 -24.21 -4.24
CA GLY A 105 0.87 -24.67 -3.63
C GLY A 105 0.07 -23.51 -3.11
N ASP A 106 -0.28 -23.55 -1.83
CA ASP A 106 -1.06 -22.49 -1.15
C ASP A 106 -0.19 -21.33 -0.63
N PHE A 107 1.13 -21.40 -0.81
CA PHE A 107 2.06 -20.36 -0.36
C PHE A 107 2.49 -19.48 -1.52
N SER A 108 2.44 -18.17 -1.33
CA SER A 108 2.99 -17.18 -2.24
C SER A 108 3.98 -16.26 -1.54
N ALA A 109 4.95 -15.78 -2.30
CA ALA A 109 5.90 -14.79 -1.83
C ALA A 109 6.27 -13.84 -2.96
N LYS A 110 6.38 -12.55 -2.64
CA LYS A 110 6.90 -11.50 -3.51
C LYS A 110 8.05 -10.79 -2.81
N ALA A 111 9.03 -10.34 -3.57
CA ALA A 111 10.06 -9.43 -3.09
C ALA A 111 10.31 -8.35 -4.15
N ALA A 112 10.36 -7.11 -3.75
CA ALA A 112 10.59 -5.97 -4.63
C ALA A 112 11.66 -5.04 -4.06
N TYR A 113 12.37 -4.40 -4.96
CA TYR A 113 13.16 -3.22 -4.69
C TYR A 113 12.39 -2.02 -5.18
N VAL A 114 12.17 -1.05 -4.31
CA VAL A 114 11.39 0.17 -4.55
C VAL A 114 12.31 1.37 -4.47
N TYR A 115 12.26 2.23 -5.47
CA TYR A 115 12.87 3.56 -5.46
C TYR A 115 11.75 4.60 -5.46
N LYS A 116 11.73 5.42 -4.43
CA LYS A 116 10.76 6.48 -4.23
C LYS A 116 11.44 7.84 -4.43
N SER A 117 10.93 8.59 -5.37
CA SER A 117 11.30 9.98 -5.61
C SER A 117 10.23 10.89 -5.03
N VAL A 118 10.64 11.72 -4.08
CA VAL A 118 9.75 12.65 -3.38
C VAL A 118 9.98 14.05 -3.93
N PHE A 119 8.91 14.74 -4.30
CA PHE A 119 8.98 16.08 -4.88
C PHE A 119 8.88 17.18 -3.81
N ASP A 120 9.30 16.89 -2.59
CA ASP A 120 9.39 17.86 -1.50
C ASP A 120 10.82 18.41 -1.35
N ASP A 121 10.94 19.72 -1.14
CA ASP A 121 12.24 20.38 -0.90
C ASP A 121 12.87 19.98 0.45
N GLU A 122 12.07 19.43 1.37
CA GLU A 122 12.48 19.06 2.73
C GLU A 122 12.70 17.53 2.90
N GLU A 123 12.25 16.72 1.94
CA GLU A 123 12.34 15.25 1.97
C GLU A 123 13.33 14.75 0.93
N SER A 124 13.97 13.62 1.23
CA SER A 124 14.95 12.99 0.34
C SER A 124 14.34 11.79 -0.36
N ASP A 125 14.78 11.54 -1.59
CA ASP A 125 14.52 10.29 -2.27
C ASP A 125 15.01 9.12 -1.43
N THR A 126 14.29 8.00 -1.46
CA THR A 126 14.71 6.82 -0.73
C THR A 126 14.56 5.52 -1.50
N GLN A 127 15.05 4.46 -0.89
CA GLN A 127 15.09 3.13 -1.45
C GLN A 127 14.74 2.12 -0.37
N GLN A 128 13.95 1.11 -0.73
CA GLN A 128 13.59 0.07 0.20
C GLN A 128 13.49 -1.30 -0.46
N VAL A 129 13.56 -2.32 0.37
CA VAL A 129 13.25 -3.70 0.00
C VAL A 129 11.94 -4.06 0.68
N GLU A 130 11.01 -4.54 -0.12
CA GLU A 130 9.73 -5.05 0.34
C GLU A 130 9.63 -6.55 0.16
N VAL A 131 8.98 -7.22 1.10
CA VAL A 131 8.71 -8.66 1.05
C VAL A 131 7.28 -8.90 1.51
N GLU A 132 6.54 -9.63 0.72
CA GLU A 132 5.19 -10.08 1.03
C GLU A 132 5.15 -11.61 1.05
N LEU A 133 4.50 -12.16 2.05
CA LEU A 133 4.30 -13.59 2.23
C LEU A 133 2.82 -13.83 2.51
N GLU A 134 2.22 -14.78 1.80
CA GLU A 134 0.83 -15.17 1.97
C GLU A 134 0.67 -16.68 2.01
N TYR A 135 -0.39 -17.13 2.68
CA TYR A 135 -0.76 -18.52 2.71
C TYR A 135 -2.28 -18.68 2.54
N GLU A 136 -2.70 -19.21 1.41
CA GLU A 136 -4.12 -19.43 1.13
C GLU A 136 -4.68 -20.56 1.99
N THR A 137 -5.79 -20.31 2.66
CA THR A 137 -6.56 -21.33 3.35
C THR A 137 -8.02 -21.29 2.87
N PRO A 138 -8.82 -22.35 3.06
CA PRO A 138 -10.24 -22.32 2.67
C PRO A 138 -11.08 -21.24 3.36
N TRP A 139 -10.57 -20.61 4.41
CA TRP A 139 -11.34 -19.69 5.26
C TRP A 139 -10.87 -18.25 5.13
N VAL A 140 -9.56 -18.04 5.13
CA VAL A 140 -8.90 -16.73 5.09
C VAL A 140 -7.50 -16.91 4.51
N THR A 141 -6.91 -15.83 4.02
CA THR A 141 -5.53 -15.76 3.57
C THR A 141 -4.72 -14.92 4.57
N PRO A 142 -3.99 -15.53 5.54
CA PRO A 142 -3.04 -14.80 6.35
C PRO A 142 -1.89 -14.28 5.49
N PHE A 143 -1.44 -13.07 5.82
CA PHE A 143 -0.32 -12.43 5.13
C PHE A 143 0.60 -11.66 6.09
N VAL A 144 1.83 -11.44 5.64
CA VAL A 144 2.80 -10.55 6.27
C VAL A 144 3.52 -9.78 5.18
N THR A 145 3.54 -8.46 5.33
CA THR A 145 4.34 -7.56 4.48
C THR A 145 5.39 -6.87 5.33
N LEU A 146 6.60 -6.75 4.80
CA LEU A 146 7.73 -6.10 5.45
C LEU A 146 8.36 -5.12 4.46
N ALA A 147 8.62 -3.90 4.90
CA ALA A 147 9.35 -2.88 4.15
C ALA A 147 10.55 -2.41 4.98
N CYS A 148 11.73 -2.45 4.39
CA CYS A 148 12.97 -2.05 5.03
C CYS A 148 13.65 -0.96 4.21
N ASP A 149 13.80 0.22 4.79
CA ASP A 149 14.55 1.32 4.17
C ASP A 149 16.05 0.98 4.10
N THR A 150 16.65 1.27 2.95
CA THR A 150 18.07 0.97 2.66
C THR A 150 18.90 2.21 2.39
N CYS A 151 18.31 3.39 2.31
CA CYS A 151 18.97 4.61 1.88
C CYS A 151 18.86 5.76 2.89
N GLU A 152 17.67 6.34 3.08
CA GLU A 152 17.51 7.51 3.95
C GLU A 152 17.61 7.16 5.44
N LYS A 153 16.98 6.07 5.84
CA LYS A 153 16.99 5.53 7.21
C LYS A 153 17.33 4.04 7.22
N PRO A 154 18.57 3.67 6.84
CA PRO A 154 18.94 2.27 6.66
C PRO A 154 18.63 1.41 7.88
N GLY A 155 17.83 0.37 7.67
CA GLY A 155 17.38 -0.52 8.73
C GLY A 155 16.09 -0.11 9.44
N ALA A 156 15.46 1.01 9.06
CA ALA A 156 14.10 1.29 9.47
C ALA A 156 13.18 0.24 8.85
N LEU A 157 12.48 -0.51 9.70
CA LEU A 157 11.61 -1.61 9.31
C LEU A 157 10.18 -1.31 9.75
N TYR A 158 9.28 -1.33 8.79
CA TYR A 158 7.85 -1.39 9.01
C TYR A 158 7.31 -2.74 8.55
N GLY A 159 6.27 -3.23 9.18
CA GLY A 159 5.61 -4.44 8.78
C GLY A 159 4.13 -4.41 9.10
N VAL A 160 3.39 -5.21 8.35
CA VAL A 160 1.96 -5.46 8.52
C VAL A 160 1.75 -6.96 8.60
N ALA A 161 0.91 -7.40 9.53
CA ALA A 161 0.47 -8.79 9.60
C ALA A 161 -1.06 -8.83 9.68
N GLY A 162 -1.67 -9.62 8.83
CA GLY A 162 -3.12 -9.62 8.73
C GLY A 162 -3.72 -10.87 8.13
N ILE A 163 -5.01 -10.76 7.87
CA ILE A 163 -5.80 -11.75 7.16
C ILE A 163 -6.66 -11.05 6.13
N SER A 164 -6.82 -11.66 4.97
CA SER A 164 -7.77 -11.24 3.96
C SER A 164 -8.78 -12.35 3.64
N ARG A 165 -9.89 -12.00 3.04
CA ARG A 165 -10.86 -12.95 2.51
C ARG A 165 -11.61 -12.37 1.34
N GLU A 166 -11.74 -13.19 0.29
CA GLU A 166 -12.62 -12.93 -0.83
C GLU A 166 -13.97 -13.62 -0.65
N TRP A 167 -15.01 -12.96 -1.17
CA TRP A 167 -16.36 -13.42 -1.21
C TRP A 167 -16.92 -13.21 -2.62
N GLU A 168 -17.10 -14.27 -3.37
CA GLU A 168 -17.79 -14.20 -4.65
C GLU A 168 -19.28 -13.89 -4.42
N LEU A 169 -19.70 -12.67 -4.73
CA LEU A 169 -21.10 -12.26 -4.61
C LEU A 169 -21.91 -12.68 -5.84
N CYS A 170 -21.30 -12.58 -7.02
CA CYS A 170 -21.80 -13.11 -8.29
C CYS A 170 -20.64 -13.16 -9.30
N GLU A 171 -20.88 -13.64 -10.52
CA GLU A 171 -19.86 -13.85 -11.57
C GLU A 171 -19.02 -12.61 -11.92
N TRP A 172 -19.52 -11.43 -11.65
CA TRP A 172 -18.89 -10.14 -11.98
C TRP A 172 -18.65 -9.22 -10.78
N VAL A 173 -18.92 -9.69 -9.57
CA VAL A 173 -18.72 -8.92 -8.34
C VAL A 173 -18.10 -9.79 -7.25
N LYS A 174 -16.96 -9.33 -6.73
CA LYS A 174 -16.30 -9.89 -5.55
C LYS A 174 -16.22 -8.84 -4.45
N LEU A 175 -16.36 -9.25 -3.20
CA LEU A 175 -16.06 -8.45 -2.02
C LEU A 175 -14.76 -8.98 -1.41
N VAL A 176 -13.77 -8.13 -1.29
CA VAL A 176 -12.53 -8.40 -0.56
C VAL A 176 -12.58 -7.70 0.77
N THR A 177 -12.27 -8.41 1.85
CA THR A 177 -12.18 -7.84 3.18
C THR A 177 -10.80 -8.11 3.76
N VAL A 178 -10.23 -7.14 4.46
CA VAL A 178 -8.92 -7.23 5.09
C VAL A 178 -8.98 -6.74 6.53
N GLY A 179 -8.17 -7.35 7.38
CA GLY A 179 -7.94 -6.87 8.73
C GLY A 179 -6.50 -7.13 9.12
N ASP A 180 -5.80 -6.11 9.54
CA ASP A 180 -4.37 -6.19 9.83
C ASP A 180 -3.92 -5.27 10.96
N VAL A 181 -2.66 -5.43 11.36
CA VAL A 181 -1.98 -4.66 12.38
C VAL A 181 -0.60 -4.28 11.89
N GLY A 182 -0.31 -2.98 11.88
CA GLY A 182 0.99 -2.44 11.57
C GLY A 182 1.93 -2.43 12.76
N PHE A 183 3.23 -2.61 12.51
CA PHE A 183 4.29 -2.54 13.52
C PHE A 183 5.58 -1.95 12.94
N GLY A 184 6.35 -1.27 13.78
CA GLY A 184 7.63 -0.69 13.41
C GLY A 184 8.74 -1.07 14.38
N ASN A 185 9.98 -1.16 13.86
CA ASN A 185 11.16 -1.32 14.70
C ASN A 185 11.57 0.03 15.35
N PRO A 186 12.56 0.06 16.28
CA PRO A 186 13.01 1.28 16.91
C PRO A 186 13.42 2.37 15.92
N TYR A 187 14.15 2.04 14.86
CA TYR A 187 14.62 3.01 13.87
C TYR A 187 13.46 3.66 13.11
N HIS A 188 12.47 2.87 12.72
CA HIS A 188 11.30 3.37 12.04
C HIS A 188 10.40 4.20 12.96
N ASN A 189 10.17 3.73 14.19
CA ASN A 189 9.34 4.45 15.16
C ASN A 189 10.01 5.72 15.71
N ASP A 190 11.35 5.76 15.82
CA ASP A 190 12.08 6.98 16.15
C ASP A 190 11.96 8.02 15.04
N TRP A 191 12.12 7.57 13.79
CA TRP A 191 11.98 8.43 12.62
C TRP A 191 10.59 9.05 12.50
N CYS A 192 9.54 8.22 12.62
CA CYS A 192 8.16 8.67 12.42
C CYS A 192 7.54 9.37 13.63
N PHE A 193 7.90 8.97 14.86
CA PHE A 193 7.20 9.35 16.08
C PHE A 193 8.12 9.73 17.26
N GLU A 194 9.41 9.87 17.02
CA GLU A 194 10.41 10.15 18.07
C GLU A 194 10.39 9.10 19.20
N ARG A 195 10.22 7.78 18.84
CA ARG A 195 10.13 6.69 19.79
C ARG A 195 11.06 5.52 19.45
N ASP A 196 12.19 5.44 20.13
CA ASP A 196 13.21 4.38 19.96
C ASP A 196 12.76 3.06 20.65
N ARG A 197 11.73 2.41 20.11
CA ARG A 197 11.32 1.07 20.55
C ARG A 197 10.43 0.36 19.51
N TRP A 198 10.39 -0.98 19.56
CA TRP A 198 9.37 -1.76 18.86
C TRP A 198 7.98 -1.40 19.35
N ALA A 199 7.06 -1.17 18.45
CA ALA A 199 5.67 -0.89 18.78
C ALA A 199 4.72 -1.32 17.66
N PHE A 200 3.54 -1.76 18.06
CA PHE A 200 2.38 -1.77 17.17
C PHE A 200 1.97 -0.32 16.90
N ARG A 201 1.51 -0.07 15.69
CA ARG A 201 1.24 1.28 15.20
C ARG A 201 -0.25 1.52 15.06
N GLU A 202 -0.88 0.78 14.19
CA GLU A 202 -2.28 0.91 13.85
C GLU A 202 -2.93 -0.46 13.71
N MET A 203 -4.24 -0.46 13.78
CA MET A 203 -5.11 -1.52 13.31
C MET A 203 -5.84 -0.99 12.08
N HIS A 204 -5.91 -1.80 11.05
CA HIS A 204 -6.62 -1.50 9.82
C HIS A 204 -7.73 -2.53 9.57
N LEU A 205 -8.87 -2.04 9.09
CA LEU A 205 -9.97 -2.84 8.56
C LEU A 205 -10.40 -2.24 7.23
N GLY A 206 -10.31 -3.02 6.16
CA GLY A 206 -10.65 -2.59 4.80
C GLY A 206 -11.70 -3.46 4.15
N ALA A 207 -12.40 -2.89 3.20
CA ALA A 207 -13.31 -3.59 2.30
C ALA A 207 -13.25 -2.97 0.90
N GLU A 208 -13.09 -3.82 -0.11
CA GLU A 208 -13.11 -3.48 -1.53
C GLU A 208 -14.20 -4.26 -2.24
N LEU A 209 -14.89 -3.63 -3.16
CA LEU A 209 -15.87 -4.28 -4.01
C LEU A 209 -15.37 -4.29 -5.45
N GLU A 210 -14.79 -5.40 -5.90
CA GLU A 210 -14.35 -5.55 -7.28
C GLU A 210 -15.55 -5.78 -8.19
N ILE A 211 -15.76 -4.89 -9.14
CA ILE A 211 -16.85 -4.94 -10.11
C ILE A 211 -16.24 -5.04 -11.50
N GLU A 212 -16.38 -6.20 -12.14
CA GLU A 212 -15.99 -6.39 -13.53
C GLU A 212 -17.01 -5.71 -14.45
N ILE A 213 -16.63 -4.57 -15.05
CA ILE A 213 -17.50 -3.81 -15.98
C ILE A 213 -17.56 -4.51 -17.35
N CYS A 214 -16.41 -5.00 -17.80
CA CYS A 214 -16.27 -5.81 -19.00
C CYS A 214 -14.94 -6.59 -18.90
N PRO A 215 -14.68 -7.59 -19.76
CA PRO A 215 -13.38 -8.26 -19.79
C PRO A 215 -12.24 -7.22 -19.80
N HIS A 216 -11.29 -7.37 -18.90
CA HIS A 216 -10.13 -6.47 -18.72
C HIS A 216 -10.41 -5.13 -18.04
N VAL A 217 -11.62 -4.79 -17.58
CA VAL A 217 -11.89 -3.50 -16.90
C VAL A 217 -12.64 -3.74 -15.60
N LYS A 218 -12.03 -3.33 -14.50
CA LYS A 218 -12.59 -3.43 -13.14
C LYS A 218 -12.79 -2.02 -12.54
N LEU A 219 -13.90 -1.84 -11.82
CA LEU A 219 -14.15 -0.71 -10.93
C LEU A 219 -14.11 -1.20 -9.49
N VAL A 220 -13.31 -0.59 -8.65
CA VAL A 220 -13.07 -1.06 -7.28
C VAL A 220 -13.29 0.08 -6.28
N PRO A 221 -14.55 0.34 -5.85
CA PRO A 221 -14.78 1.19 -4.69
C PRO A 221 -14.28 0.52 -3.41
N SER A 222 -13.69 1.31 -2.52
CA SER A 222 -13.12 0.85 -1.25
C SER A 222 -13.51 1.73 -0.08
N ILE A 223 -13.42 1.16 1.12
CA ILE A 223 -13.50 1.86 2.39
C ILE A 223 -12.53 1.22 3.37
N ASP A 224 -11.73 2.05 4.04
CA ASP A 224 -10.70 1.64 4.97
C ASP A 224 -10.87 2.41 6.29
N PHE A 225 -10.62 1.73 7.40
CA PHE A 225 -10.68 2.26 8.75
C PHE A 225 -9.38 1.98 9.48
N TYR A 226 -8.76 3.02 10.04
CA TYR A 226 -7.51 2.93 10.80
C TYR A 226 -7.74 3.44 12.21
N ASP A 227 -7.24 2.70 13.22
CA ASP A 227 -7.20 3.14 14.62
C ASP A 227 -5.77 2.98 15.16
N TYR A 228 -5.24 4.04 15.74
CA TYR A 228 -3.85 4.13 16.20
C TYR A 228 -3.74 3.74 17.66
N PHE A 229 -2.76 2.87 17.97
CA PHE A 229 -2.62 2.30 19.31
C PHE A 229 -2.02 3.24 20.34
N THR A 230 -1.17 4.20 19.93
CA THR A 230 -0.46 5.03 20.89
C THR A 230 -0.97 6.46 20.91
N GLU A 231 -0.95 7.07 22.10
CA GLU A 231 -1.32 8.47 22.29
C GLU A 231 -0.44 9.42 21.47
N ALA A 232 0.85 9.10 21.25
CA ALA A 232 1.72 9.92 20.42
C ALA A 232 1.31 9.90 18.95
N GLN A 233 0.89 8.74 18.44
CA GLN A 233 0.35 8.62 17.09
C GLN A 233 -0.99 9.35 16.96
N ARG A 234 -1.88 9.19 17.94
CA ARG A 234 -3.16 9.91 18.00
C ARG A 234 -2.99 11.43 18.04
N ASN A 235 -2.03 11.90 18.82
CA ASN A 235 -1.76 13.34 18.97
C ASN A 235 -1.04 13.94 17.75
N ALA A 236 -0.30 13.13 16.97
CA ALA A 236 0.25 13.57 15.69
C ALA A 236 -0.86 13.90 14.68
N TYR A 237 -2.05 13.33 14.88
CA TYR A 237 -3.23 13.49 14.02
C TYR A 237 -4.42 14.05 14.82
N ASP A 238 -4.24 15.19 15.48
CA ASP A 238 -5.22 15.88 16.32
C ASP A 238 -6.63 15.98 15.69
N LYS A 239 -6.69 16.12 14.38
CA LYS A 239 -7.92 16.25 13.59
C LYS A 239 -8.81 15.00 13.66
N PHE A 240 -8.24 13.80 13.87
CA PHE A 240 -8.96 12.53 13.75
C PHE A 240 -9.19 11.79 15.07
N ASN A 241 -8.72 12.29 16.21
CA ASN A 241 -8.76 11.58 17.50
C ASN A 241 -8.23 10.13 17.42
N GLY A 242 -7.32 9.85 16.49
CA GLY A 242 -6.72 8.52 16.28
C GLY A 242 -7.54 7.55 15.45
N PHE A 243 -8.71 7.95 14.95
CA PHE A 243 -9.51 7.12 14.03
C PHE A 243 -9.64 7.83 12.69
N VAL A 244 -9.26 7.14 11.60
CA VAL A 244 -9.31 7.67 10.23
C VAL A 244 -10.13 6.73 9.36
N ALA A 245 -11.05 7.30 8.59
CA ALA A 245 -11.79 6.58 7.55
C ALA A 245 -11.39 7.13 6.18
N VAL A 246 -10.99 6.24 5.28
CA VAL A 246 -10.62 6.56 3.90
C VAL A 246 -11.61 5.90 2.96
N ALA A 247 -12.20 6.66 2.07
CA ALA A 247 -12.99 6.13 0.96
C ALA A 247 -12.19 6.27 -0.33
N GLY A 248 -12.24 5.24 -1.17
CA GLY A 248 -11.50 5.18 -2.43
C GLY A 248 -12.34 4.65 -3.58
N CYS A 249 -11.83 4.84 -4.78
CA CYS A 249 -12.36 4.20 -5.98
C CYS A 249 -11.24 4.05 -7.00
N ARG A 250 -10.97 2.83 -7.44
CA ARG A 250 -9.96 2.49 -8.45
C ARG A 250 -10.64 2.02 -9.72
N LEU A 251 -10.15 2.45 -10.87
CA LEU A 251 -10.46 1.90 -12.17
C LEU A 251 -9.19 1.22 -12.69
N ALA A 252 -9.24 -0.08 -12.90
CA ALA A 252 -8.13 -0.89 -13.38
C ALA A 252 -8.42 -1.48 -14.75
N VAL A 253 -7.36 -1.62 -15.56
CA VAL A 253 -7.40 -2.23 -16.89
C VAL A 253 -6.25 -3.24 -16.96
N GLU A 254 -6.56 -4.48 -17.34
CA GLU A 254 -5.62 -5.60 -17.43
C GLU A 254 -5.57 -6.16 -18.85
N PHE A 255 -4.36 -6.49 -19.38
CA PHE A 255 -4.14 -7.02 -20.73
C PHE A 255 -3.20 -8.22 -20.74
#